data_219553e256d989c6e3857c1c141b0fe9
#
_entry.id   219553e256d989c6e3857c1c141b0fe9
#
_cell.length_a   1.000
_cell.length_b   1.000
_cell.length_c   1.000
_cell.angle_alpha   90.00
_cell.angle_beta   90.00
_cell.angle_gamma   90.00
#
_symmetry.space_group_name_H-M   'P 1'
#
loop_
_entity.id
_entity.type
_entity.pdbx_description
1 polymer ?
#
loop_
_entity_poly.entity_id
_entity_poly.type
_entity_poly.pdbx_seq_one_letter_code
_entity_poly.pdbx_strand_id
1 'polypeptide(L)'
;MKKSDILNNAEISIILPTYNESKNIRGILDHIKKSFPSNLKLETIIVDDNSSDNTAKIAEDYFHSIKEKSSHTINVIKRKAKNGLSSAILNGIQESSANTIVVMDSDFSHPPNIIPKLVDVIKQTRCDIAIASRYVKGGSIQGWPIKRKIMSKVATLIAKKGLGIESNDPMSGFFAFKKKSARLKKTKSY
;
A
#
# COMPACT_ATOMS: atom_id res chain seq x y z
N MET A 1 6.79 6.81 -29.26
CA MET A 1 7.14 5.69 -28.39
C MET A 1 5.89 5.28 -27.60
N LYS A 2 5.37 4.08 -27.82
CA LYS A 2 4.19 3.58 -27.13
C LYS A 2 4.53 3.34 -25.65
N LYS A 3 3.60 3.68 -24.75
CA LYS A 3 3.67 3.52 -23.28
C LYS A 3 3.96 2.07 -22.85
N SER A 4 4.02 1.13 -23.81
CA SER A 4 4.26 -0.30 -23.63
C SER A 4 5.73 -0.73 -23.49
N ASP A 5 6.69 0.13 -23.79
CA ASP A 5 8.09 -0.30 -23.94
C ASP A 5 8.96 -0.05 -22.70
N ILE A 6 8.37 0.42 -21.58
CA ILE A 6 9.06 0.64 -20.29
C ILE A 6 8.51 -0.33 -19.19
N LEU A 7 7.78 -1.35 -19.57
CA LEU A 7 7.34 -2.39 -18.62
C LEU A 7 8.51 -3.36 -18.31
N ASN A 8 9.57 -2.83 -17.71
CA ASN A 8 10.41 -3.63 -16.85
C ASN A 8 9.56 -4.02 -15.65
N ASN A 9 8.91 -5.20 -15.72
CA ASN A 9 8.04 -5.71 -14.68
C ASN A 9 8.71 -5.53 -13.31
N ALA A 10 8.13 -4.71 -12.44
CA ALA A 10 8.58 -4.57 -11.08
C ALA A 10 8.44 -5.94 -10.37
N GLU A 11 9.30 -6.22 -9.41
CA GLU A 11 9.19 -7.41 -8.56
C GLU A 11 8.11 -7.22 -7.49
N ILE A 12 7.95 -5.98 -7.04
CA ILE A 12 7.01 -5.58 -5.99
C ILE A 12 6.39 -4.24 -6.37
N SER A 13 5.06 -4.13 -6.29
CA SER A 13 4.33 -2.86 -6.38
C SER A 13 3.79 -2.50 -4.99
N ILE A 14 4.11 -1.30 -4.52
CA ILE A 14 3.61 -0.75 -3.26
C ILE A 14 2.57 0.31 -3.58
N ILE A 15 1.36 0.15 -3.08
CA ILE A 15 0.25 1.10 -3.27
C ILE A 15 0.13 1.95 -2.02
N LEU A 16 0.22 3.25 -2.18
CA LEU A 16 0.05 4.28 -1.16
C LEU A 16 -1.16 5.16 -1.49
N PRO A 17 -2.33 4.87 -0.94
CA PRO A 17 -3.44 5.82 -0.98
C PRO A 17 -3.09 7.05 -0.15
N THR A 18 -3.27 8.25 -0.70
CA THR A 18 -2.94 9.51 0.00
C THR A 18 -4.10 10.48 -0.03
N TYR A 19 -4.27 11.23 1.06
CA TYR A 19 -5.15 12.39 1.13
C TYR A 19 -4.64 13.36 2.18
N ASN A 20 -4.03 14.49 1.74
CA ASN A 20 -3.41 15.52 2.59
C ASN A 20 -2.28 14.96 3.48
N GLU A 21 -1.30 14.31 2.85
CA GLU A 21 -0.14 13.66 3.49
C GLU A 21 1.20 14.36 3.16
N SER A 22 1.17 15.66 2.85
CA SER A 22 2.36 16.43 2.45
C SER A 22 3.51 16.36 3.44
N LYS A 23 3.19 16.25 4.74
CA LYS A 23 4.18 16.15 5.83
C LYS A 23 4.86 14.78 5.92
N ASN A 24 4.19 13.73 5.44
CA ASN A 24 4.59 12.35 5.63
C ASN A 24 5.16 11.72 4.37
N ILE A 25 4.62 12.05 3.18
CA ILE A 25 4.86 11.32 1.93
C ILE A 25 6.35 11.19 1.59
N ARG A 26 7.14 12.25 1.72
CA ARG A 26 8.59 12.20 1.44
C ARG A 26 9.31 11.22 2.36
N GLY A 27 9.03 11.29 3.66
CA GLY A 27 9.64 10.41 4.66
C GLY A 27 9.25 8.94 4.44
N ILE A 28 7.98 8.67 4.10
CA ILE A 28 7.51 7.32 3.76
C ILE A 28 8.27 6.76 2.57
N LEU A 29 8.42 7.53 1.48
CA LEU A 29 9.16 7.11 0.28
C LEU A 29 10.64 6.82 0.59
N ASP A 30 11.29 7.64 1.42
CA ASP A 30 12.64 7.39 1.90
C ASP A 30 12.76 6.08 2.70
N HIS A 31 11.82 5.82 3.60
CA HIS A 31 11.81 4.59 4.40
C HIS A 31 11.55 3.35 3.54
N ILE A 32 10.61 3.43 2.59
CA ILE A 32 10.36 2.36 1.63
C ILE A 32 11.65 2.05 0.85
N LYS A 33 12.29 3.08 0.27
CA LYS A 33 13.53 2.90 -0.49
C LYS A 33 14.63 2.24 0.35
N LYS A 34 14.80 2.65 1.62
CA LYS A 34 15.81 2.09 2.54
C LYS A 34 15.49 0.66 3.00
N SER A 35 14.24 0.22 2.87
CA SER A 35 13.81 -1.12 3.30
C SER A 35 14.19 -2.23 2.32
N PHE A 36 14.67 -1.87 1.12
CA PHE A 36 15.01 -2.83 0.08
C PHE A 36 16.41 -2.61 -0.49
N PRO A 37 17.04 -3.67 -1.02
CA PRO A 37 18.28 -3.55 -1.78
C PRO A 37 18.11 -2.61 -2.99
N SER A 38 19.15 -1.83 -3.32
CA SER A 38 19.11 -0.81 -4.38
C SER A 38 18.89 -1.39 -5.79
N ASN A 39 19.21 -2.65 -6.00
CA ASN A 39 19.05 -3.35 -7.27
C ASN A 39 17.67 -4.00 -7.45
N LEU A 40 16.83 -4.05 -6.39
CA LEU A 40 15.47 -4.58 -6.50
C LEU A 40 14.61 -3.65 -7.36
N LYS A 41 13.90 -4.20 -8.34
CA LYS A 41 12.94 -3.44 -9.17
C LYS A 41 11.67 -3.19 -8.37
N LEU A 42 11.62 -2.05 -7.72
CA LEU A 42 10.52 -1.60 -6.88
C LEU A 42 9.66 -0.57 -7.61
N GLU A 43 8.35 -0.71 -7.53
CA GLU A 43 7.38 0.27 -8.00
C GLU A 43 6.57 0.77 -6.81
N THR A 44 6.46 2.09 -6.64
CA THR A 44 5.52 2.68 -5.70
C THR A 44 4.47 3.47 -6.47
N ILE A 45 3.19 3.15 -6.24
CA ILE A 45 2.05 3.80 -6.86
C ILE A 45 1.35 4.63 -5.80
N ILE A 46 1.44 5.93 -5.92
CA ILE A 46 0.76 6.88 -5.05
C ILE A 46 -0.56 7.23 -5.70
N VAL A 47 -1.67 6.95 -5.02
CA VAL A 47 -3.00 7.29 -5.49
C VAL A 47 -3.53 8.44 -4.65
N ASP A 48 -3.37 9.65 -5.18
CA ASP A 48 -3.74 10.89 -4.49
C ASP A 48 -5.21 11.21 -4.70
N ASP A 49 -5.95 11.21 -3.59
CA ASP A 49 -7.40 11.38 -3.58
C ASP A 49 -7.83 12.87 -3.58
N ASN A 50 -7.22 13.64 -4.50
CA ASN A 50 -7.43 15.07 -4.67
C ASN A 50 -6.96 15.89 -3.46
N SER A 51 -5.71 15.70 -3.04
CA SER A 51 -5.09 16.47 -1.97
C SER A 51 -4.93 17.95 -2.33
N SER A 52 -5.20 18.83 -1.38
CA SER A 52 -5.04 20.29 -1.53
C SER A 52 -3.69 20.80 -1.00
N ASP A 53 -2.90 19.96 -0.33
CA ASP A 53 -1.66 20.30 0.39
C ASP A 53 -0.37 20.00 -0.37
N ASN A 54 -0.42 19.82 -1.70
CA ASN A 54 0.70 19.47 -2.57
C ASN A 54 1.29 18.07 -2.34
N THR A 55 0.60 17.14 -1.69
CA THR A 55 1.07 15.75 -1.49
C THR A 55 1.59 15.14 -2.80
N ALA A 56 0.79 15.17 -3.86
CA ALA A 56 1.15 14.59 -5.16
C ALA A 56 2.42 15.24 -5.76
N LYS A 57 2.54 16.56 -5.68
CA LYS A 57 3.72 17.29 -6.18
C LYS A 57 5.00 16.90 -5.44
N ILE A 58 4.93 16.82 -4.11
CA ILE A 58 6.07 16.40 -3.28
C ILE A 58 6.57 15.01 -3.68
N ALA A 59 5.64 14.10 -3.97
CA ALA A 59 5.98 12.76 -4.42
C ALA A 59 6.63 12.74 -5.82
N GLU A 60 6.14 13.55 -6.76
CA GLU A 60 6.72 13.72 -8.10
C GLU A 60 8.14 14.31 -8.00
N ASP A 61 8.32 15.38 -7.23
CA ASP A 61 9.62 16.04 -7.01
C ASP A 61 10.62 15.05 -6.37
N TYR A 62 10.18 14.24 -5.43
CA TYR A 62 11.01 13.18 -4.85
C TYR A 62 11.45 12.17 -5.91
N PHE A 63 10.55 11.68 -6.76
CA PHE A 63 10.91 10.76 -7.84
C PHE A 63 11.95 11.36 -8.78
N HIS A 64 11.78 12.61 -9.20
CA HIS A 64 12.76 13.28 -10.05
C HIS A 64 14.15 13.36 -9.43
N SER A 65 14.24 13.43 -8.10
CA SER A 65 15.52 13.47 -7.38
C SER A 65 16.24 12.12 -7.31
N ILE A 66 15.53 10.99 -7.50
CA ILE A 66 16.11 9.64 -7.34
C ILE A 66 16.18 8.80 -8.63
N LYS A 67 15.43 9.16 -9.69
CA LYS A 67 15.18 8.30 -10.87
C LYS A 67 16.44 7.79 -11.57
N GLU A 68 17.51 8.60 -11.59
CA GLU A 68 18.76 8.24 -12.27
C GLU A 68 19.68 7.32 -11.45
N LYS A 69 19.38 7.15 -10.14
CA LYS A 69 20.24 6.45 -9.19
C LYS A 69 19.55 5.23 -8.55
N SER A 70 18.38 4.85 -9.03
CA SER A 70 17.59 3.84 -8.33
C SER A 70 16.76 2.99 -9.30
N SER A 71 16.67 1.67 -8.99
CA SER A 71 15.69 0.77 -9.62
C SER A 71 14.26 0.97 -9.07
N HIS A 72 14.06 1.97 -8.23
CA HIS A 72 12.76 2.32 -7.66
C HIS A 72 12.05 3.33 -8.56
N THR A 73 10.90 2.93 -9.11
CA THR A 73 10.01 3.80 -9.87
C THR A 73 8.85 4.29 -9.00
N ILE A 74 8.43 5.53 -9.21
CA ILE A 74 7.29 6.11 -8.52
C ILE A 74 6.30 6.62 -9.56
N ASN A 75 5.06 6.16 -9.46
CA ASN A 75 3.94 6.60 -10.30
C ASN A 75 2.93 7.33 -9.42
N VAL A 76 2.55 8.55 -9.80
CA VAL A 76 1.57 9.37 -9.06
C VAL A 76 0.29 9.49 -9.87
N ILE A 77 -0.79 8.98 -9.33
CA ILE A 77 -2.14 9.03 -9.91
C ILE A 77 -2.92 10.12 -9.15
N LYS A 78 -3.14 11.26 -9.80
CA LYS A 78 -3.95 12.36 -9.26
C LYS A 78 -5.42 12.14 -9.63
N ARG A 79 -6.26 11.97 -8.64
CA ARG A 79 -7.72 11.80 -8.87
C ARG A 79 -8.39 13.17 -8.94
N LYS A 80 -9.45 13.26 -9.73
CA LYS A 80 -10.21 14.52 -9.92
C LYS A 80 -11.08 14.89 -8.72
N ALA A 81 -11.44 13.91 -7.89
CA ALA A 81 -12.29 14.08 -6.72
C ALA A 81 -11.92 13.03 -5.66
N LYS A 82 -12.26 13.31 -4.40
CA LYS A 82 -12.12 12.37 -3.29
C LYS A 82 -13.18 11.28 -3.41
N ASN A 83 -12.74 10.07 -3.75
CA ASN A 83 -13.62 8.91 -3.96
C ASN A 83 -13.38 7.79 -2.91
N GLY A 84 -12.52 8.05 -1.94
CA GLY A 84 -12.28 7.19 -0.78
C GLY A 84 -11.22 6.10 -0.98
N LEU A 85 -10.81 5.53 0.16
CA LEU A 85 -9.68 4.62 0.30
C LEU A 85 -9.79 3.37 -0.60
N SER A 86 -10.92 2.67 -0.57
CA SER A 86 -11.09 1.41 -1.31
C SER A 86 -10.93 1.60 -2.82
N SER A 87 -11.50 2.68 -3.38
CA SER A 87 -11.37 2.97 -4.79
C SER A 87 -9.97 3.44 -5.17
N ALA A 88 -9.24 4.11 -4.26
CA ALA A 88 -7.84 4.46 -4.45
C ALA A 88 -6.96 3.19 -4.53
N ILE A 89 -7.16 2.24 -3.62
CA ILE A 89 -6.48 0.95 -3.64
C ILE A 89 -6.75 0.21 -4.95
N LEU A 90 -8.01 0.13 -5.39
CA LEU A 90 -8.38 -0.53 -6.65
C LEU A 90 -7.69 0.10 -7.86
N ASN A 91 -7.62 1.43 -7.94
CA ASN A 91 -6.88 2.13 -8.99
C ASN A 91 -5.39 1.75 -8.96
N GLY A 92 -4.76 1.75 -7.78
CA GLY A 92 -3.36 1.35 -7.64
C GLY A 92 -3.12 -0.10 -8.09
N ILE A 93 -4.02 -1.04 -7.74
CA ILE A 93 -3.94 -2.45 -8.18
C ILE A 93 -4.02 -2.57 -9.71
N GLN A 94 -4.90 -1.80 -10.36
CA GLN A 94 -5.04 -1.82 -11.82
C GLN A 94 -3.76 -1.36 -12.51
N GLU A 95 -3.14 -0.29 -12.02
CA GLU A 95 -1.92 0.31 -12.58
C GLU A 95 -0.64 -0.45 -12.21
N SER A 96 -0.68 -1.34 -11.21
CA SER A 96 0.51 -2.08 -10.75
C SER A 96 1.04 -3.04 -11.81
N SER A 97 2.37 -3.14 -11.95
CA SER A 97 3.04 -4.04 -12.90
C SER A 97 3.48 -5.37 -12.25
N ALA A 98 3.70 -5.39 -10.92
CA ALA A 98 4.19 -6.56 -10.21
C ALA A 98 3.11 -7.61 -9.91
N ASN A 99 3.55 -8.86 -9.73
CA ASN A 99 2.70 -9.93 -9.22
C ASN A 99 2.50 -9.90 -7.70
N THR A 100 3.45 -9.31 -6.96
CA THR A 100 3.34 -9.12 -5.51
C THR A 100 2.99 -7.66 -5.25
N ILE A 101 1.84 -7.44 -4.63
CA ILE A 101 1.33 -6.11 -4.31
C ILE A 101 1.31 -5.94 -2.80
N VAL A 102 1.75 -4.77 -2.35
CA VAL A 102 1.65 -4.31 -0.96
C VAL A 102 0.76 -3.08 -0.92
N VAL A 103 -0.15 -3.02 0.03
CA VAL A 103 -0.93 -1.82 0.34
C VAL A 103 -0.52 -1.33 1.71
N MET A 104 -0.32 -0.03 1.88
CA MET A 104 0.08 0.57 3.14
C MET A 104 -0.46 2.00 3.24
N ASP A 105 -0.91 2.40 4.45
CA ASP A 105 -1.27 3.79 4.72
C ASP A 105 -0.02 4.69 4.74
N SER A 106 -0.19 5.97 4.38
CA SER A 106 0.91 6.94 4.21
C SER A 106 1.11 7.89 5.41
N ASP A 107 0.65 7.51 6.61
CA ASP A 107 0.66 8.32 7.83
C ASP A 107 1.64 7.85 8.92
N PHE A 108 2.60 6.98 8.58
CA PHE A 108 3.52 6.32 9.51
C PHE A 108 2.88 5.45 10.61
N SER A 109 1.56 5.21 10.58
CA SER A 109 0.92 4.23 11.46
C SER A 109 1.41 2.80 11.21
N HIS A 110 2.01 2.60 10.04
CA HIS A 110 2.63 1.35 9.59
C HIS A 110 4.11 1.55 9.27
N PRO A 111 5.03 0.81 9.92
CA PRO A 111 6.46 0.95 9.69
C PRO A 111 6.88 0.27 8.37
N PRO A 112 7.43 1.01 7.37
CA PRO A 112 7.78 0.46 6.06
C PRO A 112 8.78 -0.70 6.09
N ASN A 113 9.63 -0.79 7.12
CA ASN A 113 10.60 -1.89 7.29
C ASN A 113 9.96 -3.28 7.50
N ILE A 114 8.64 -3.35 7.69
CA ILE A 114 7.88 -4.61 7.74
C ILE A 114 7.57 -5.13 6.34
N ILE A 115 7.61 -4.28 5.29
CA ILE A 115 7.24 -4.67 3.92
C ILE A 115 8.04 -5.89 3.44
N PRO A 116 9.38 -5.97 3.59
CA PRO A 116 10.14 -7.14 3.16
C PRO A 116 9.64 -8.44 3.79
N LYS A 117 9.30 -8.43 5.09
CA LYS A 117 8.76 -9.61 5.79
C LYS A 117 7.42 -10.07 5.22
N LEU A 118 6.51 -9.12 4.91
CA LEU A 118 5.23 -9.46 4.26
C LEU A 118 5.44 -10.07 2.88
N VAL A 119 6.35 -9.51 2.10
CA VAL A 119 6.70 -10.01 0.77
C VAL A 119 7.31 -11.40 0.86
N ASP A 120 8.21 -11.63 1.81
CA ASP A 120 8.82 -12.96 2.03
C ASP A 120 7.77 -14.02 2.38
N VAL A 121 6.80 -13.69 3.24
CA VAL A 121 5.68 -14.58 3.54
C VAL A 121 4.92 -14.95 2.26
N ILE A 122 4.59 -13.98 1.40
CA ILE A 122 3.89 -14.22 0.13
C ILE A 122 4.72 -15.09 -0.84
N LYS A 123 6.04 -14.86 -0.90
CA LYS A 123 6.95 -15.59 -1.80
C LYS A 123 7.25 -17.02 -1.32
N GLN A 124 7.47 -17.21 -0.01
CA GLN A 124 7.95 -18.46 0.57
C GLN A 124 6.82 -19.40 0.99
N THR A 125 5.60 -18.91 1.16
CA THR A 125 4.46 -19.73 1.58
C THR A 125 3.40 -19.85 0.47
N ARG A 126 2.43 -20.73 0.68
CA ARG A 126 1.29 -20.89 -0.25
C ARG A 126 0.18 -19.86 0.01
N CYS A 127 0.35 -18.94 0.96
CA CYS A 127 -0.69 -17.96 1.26
C CYS A 127 -0.85 -16.95 0.11
N ASP A 128 -2.07 -16.51 -0.10
CA ASP A 128 -2.41 -15.52 -1.11
C ASP A 128 -2.38 -14.09 -0.59
N ILE A 129 -2.52 -13.93 0.75
CA ILE A 129 -2.49 -12.65 1.45
C ILE A 129 -1.74 -12.76 2.78
N ALA A 130 -0.91 -11.77 3.09
CA ALA A 130 -0.23 -11.59 4.36
C ALA A 130 -0.60 -10.23 4.95
N ILE A 131 -1.04 -10.20 6.20
CA ILE A 131 -1.52 -8.98 6.87
C ILE A 131 -0.57 -8.62 8.01
N ALA A 132 -0.09 -7.37 8.04
CA ALA A 132 0.64 -6.84 9.18
C ALA A 132 -0.35 -6.55 10.31
N SER A 133 -0.52 -7.54 11.19
CA SER A 133 -1.46 -7.44 12.31
C SER A 133 -0.88 -6.63 13.46
N ARG A 134 -1.67 -5.71 13.99
CA ARG A 134 -1.37 -4.91 15.18
C ARG A 134 -1.54 -5.71 16.49
N TYR A 135 -2.16 -6.87 16.43
CA TYR A 135 -2.54 -7.70 17.57
C TYR A 135 -1.67 -8.95 17.76
N VAL A 136 -0.56 -9.06 17.03
CA VAL A 136 0.43 -10.12 17.22
C VAL A 136 1.58 -9.65 18.10
N LYS A 137 2.39 -10.60 18.63
CA LYS A 137 3.58 -10.27 19.42
C LYS A 137 4.53 -9.39 18.59
N GLY A 138 4.86 -8.19 19.13
CA GLY A 138 5.65 -7.16 18.41
C GLY A 138 4.81 -6.19 17.58
N GLY A 139 3.49 -6.39 17.43
CA GLY A 139 2.57 -5.38 16.90
C GLY A 139 2.38 -4.26 17.92
N SER A 140 2.22 -3.03 17.46
CA SER A 140 1.93 -1.90 18.33
C SER A 140 0.75 -1.07 17.82
N ILE A 141 0.00 -0.50 18.77
CA ILE A 141 -1.05 0.48 18.52
C ILE A 141 -0.67 1.73 19.30
N GLN A 142 0.05 2.64 18.67
CA GLN A 142 0.44 3.90 19.29
C GLN A 142 -0.61 4.99 19.00
N GLY A 143 -0.87 5.86 19.99
CA GLY A 143 -1.68 7.07 19.80
C GLY A 143 -3.21 6.88 19.62
N TRP A 144 -3.74 5.65 19.65
CA TRP A 144 -5.17 5.46 19.47
C TRP A 144 -5.96 5.70 20.77
N PRO A 145 -7.04 6.52 20.73
CA PRO A 145 -7.99 6.60 21.83
C PRO A 145 -8.58 5.23 22.16
N ILE A 146 -8.88 5.00 23.44
CA ILE A 146 -9.44 3.72 23.94
C ILE A 146 -10.70 3.34 23.15
N LYS A 147 -11.58 4.30 22.86
CA LYS A 147 -12.79 4.10 22.05
C LYS A 147 -12.49 3.49 20.68
N ARG A 148 -11.45 3.98 19.97
CA ARG A 148 -11.03 3.45 18.67
C ARG A 148 -10.49 2.02 18.78
N LYS A 149 -9.72 1.73 19.84
CA LYS A 149 -9.23 0.36 20.12
C LYS A 149 -10.37 -0.63 20.33
N ILE A 150 -11.39 -0.25 21.11
CA ILE A 150 -12.56 -1.09 21.36
C ILE A 150 -13.35 -1.31 20.06
N MET A 151 -13.64 -0.26 19.30
CA MET A 151 -14.36 -0.37 18.02
C MET A 151 -13.62 -1.27 17.02
N SER A 152 -12.31 -1.17 16.92
CA SER A 152 -11.50 -2.03 16.05
C SER A 152 -11.56 -3.51 16.48
N LYS A 153 -11.52 -3.81 17.79
CA LYS A 153 -11.67 -5.18 18.31
C LYS A 153 -13.08 -5.73 18.05
N VAL A 154 -14.12 -4.92 18.24
CA VAL A 154 -15.51 -5.31 17.96
C VAL A 154 -15.68 -5.60 16.46
N ALA A 155 -15.18 -4.72 15.58
CA ALA A 155 -15.22 -4.93 14.13
C ALA A 155 -14.46 -6.22 13.72
N THR A 156 -13.30 -6.49 14.32
CA THR A 156 -12.55 -7.74 14.11
C THR A 156 -13.36 -8.97 14.56
N LEU A 157 -14.04 -8.89 15.70
CA LEU A 157 -14.88 -9.99 16.20
C LEU A 157 -16.06 -10.27 15.26
N ILE A 158 -16.72 -9.21 14.77
CA ILE A 158 -17.81 -9.32 13.79
C ILE A 158 -17.30 -9.93 12.49
N ALA A 159 -16.16 -9.47 11.97
CA ALA A 159 -15.55 -10.01 10.75
C ALA A 159 -15.23 -11.52 10.90
N LYS A 160 -14.64 -11.92 12.04
CA LYS A 160 -14.35 -13.34 12.31
C LYS A 160 -15.61 -14.19 12.43
N LYS A 161 -16.56 -13.78 13.27
CA LYS A 161 -17.76 -14.59 13.55
C LYS A 161 -18.85 -14.48 12.49
N GLY A 162 -19.02 -13.29 11.89
CA GLY A 162 -20.08 -13.04 10.93
C GLY A 162 -19.69 -13.35 9.48
N LEU A 163 -18.41 -13.18 9.11
CA LEU A 163 -17.93 -13.36 7.74
C LEU A 163 -16.95 -14.52 7.57
N GLY A 164 -16.64 -15.27 8.65
CA GLY A 164 -15.72 -16.40 8.61
C GLY A 164 -14.28 -16.04 8.26
N ILE A 165 -13.85 -14.78 8.52
CA ILE A 165 -12.50 -14.33 8.22
C ILE A 165 -11.54 -14.78 9.32
N GLU A 166 -10.58 -15.65 9.01
CA GLU A 166 -9.61 -16.19 9.98
C GLU A 166 -8.48 -15.22 10.36
N SER A 167 -8.46 -13.99 9.86
CA SER A 167 -7.43 -12.99 10.16
C SER A 167 -7.55 -12.46 11.60
N ASN A 168 -6.39 -12.22 12.24
CA ASN A 168 -6.34 -11.56 13.55
C ASN A 168 -6.56 -10.04 13.47
N ASP A 169 -6.37 -9.42 12.30
CA ASP A 169 -6.57 -7.99 12.08
C ASP A 169 -7.11 -7.72 10.67
N PRO A 170 -8.36 -8.08 10.38
CA PRO A 170 -8.96 -7.90 9.05
C PRO A 170 -9.16 -6.42 8.68
N MET A 171 -9.01 -5.51 9.66
CA MET A 171 -9.14 -4.06 9.48
C MET A 171 -7.78 -3.35 9.32
N SER A 172 -6.68 -4.10 9.18
CA SER A 172 -5.37 -3.50 8.91
C SER A 172 -5.31 -2.97 7.49
N GLY A 173 -4.90 -1.71 7.33
CA GLY A 173 -4.57 -1.08 6.05
C GLY A 173 -3.21 -1.51 5.49
N PHE A 174 -2.49 -2.42 6.17
CA PHE A 174 -1.16 -2.86 5.78
C PHE A 174 -1.13 -4.37 5.50
N PHE A 175 -1.08 -4.71 4.21
CA PHE A 175 -1.09 -6.10 3.76
C PHE A 175 -0.39 -6.28 2.42
N ALA A 176 0.08 -7.50 2.15
CA ALA A 176 0.62 -7.92 0.86
C ALA A 176 -0.22 -9.05 0.29
N PHE A 177 -0.28 -9.17 -1.05
CA PHE A 177 -1.01 -10.25 -1.72
C PHE A 177 -0.50 -10.51 -3.13
N LYS A 178 -0.86 -11.68 -3.69
CA LYS A 178 -0.60 -12.02 -5.09
C LYS A 178 -1.66 -11.38 -5.98
N LYS A 179 -1.27 -10.60 -6.99
CA LYS A 179 -2.18 -9.89 -7.90
C LYS A 179 -3.22 -10.83 -8.55
N LYS A 180 -2.80 -12.05 -8.93
CA LYS A 180 -3.71 -13.06 -9.49
C LYS A 180 -4.84 -13.47 -8.55
N SER A 181 -4.66 -13.34 -7.25
CA SER A 181 -5.66 -13.70 -6.23
C SER A 181 -6.70 -12.58 -6.03
N ALA A 182 -6.38 -11.34 -6.44
CA ALA A 182 -7.32 -10.24 -6.50
C ALA A 182 -8.20 -10.39 -7.76
N ARG A 183 -9.26 -11.19 -7.70
CA ARG A 183 -10.27 -11.26 -8.76
C ARG A 183 -11.07 -9.96 -8.81
N LEU A 184 -10.49 -8.95 -9.46
CA LEU A 184 -11.20 -7.70 -9.75
C LEU A 184 -12.29 -8.02 -10.81
N LYS A 185 -13.52 -8.27 -10.38
CA LYS A 185 -14.67 -8.20 -11.28
C LYS A 185 -14.72 -6.77 -11.80
N LYS A 186 -14.61 -6.59 -13.13
CA LYS A 186 -14.92 -5.30 -13.77
C LYS A 186 -16.35 -4.94 -13.38
N THR A 187 -16.51 -4.05 -12.41
CA THR A 187 -17.79 -3.41 -12.12
C THR A 187 -18.09 -2.54 -13.33
N LYS A 188 -19.09 -2.91 -14.12
CA LYS A 188 -19.68 -2.00 -15.10
C LYS A 188 -20.26 -0.86 -14.28
N SER A 189 -19.73 0.35 -14.43
CA SER A 189 -20.40 1.57 -14.00
C SER A 189 -21.66 1.73 -14.84
N TYR A 190 -22.80 1.72 -14.19
CA TYR A 190 -24.08 2.16 -14.79
C TYR A 190 -24.16 3.67 -14.70
#